data_85f78dd91874f46995e98868964d238e
#
_entry.id   85f78dd91874f46995e98868964d238e
#
_cell.length_a   1.000
_cell.length_b   1.000
_cell.length_c   1.000
_cell.angle_alpha   90.00
_cell.angle_beta   90.00
_cell.angle_gamma   90.00
#
_symmetry.space_group_name_H-M   'P 1'
#
loop_
_entity.id
_entity.type
_entity.pdbx_description
1 polymer ?
#
loop_
_entity_poly.entity_id
_entity_poly.type
_entity_poly.pdbx_seq_one_letter_code
_entity_poly.pdbx_strand_id
1 'polypeptide(L)'
;MRLALFDLDNTLLAGDSDFEWAQFLIEKEVLDREVYEARNRNFYEAYKAGTLDIHEFLDFQLKPLARHPRKQLDLWHAEFMQKKILPIITQKARDLIDSHGDDARVVITATNRFVTAPIARELGIENLIATEPEEEGGEFTGRVLGVPSFREGKVDRLKSWMAEHGIEWASVRETWFYSDSLNDLPLMSLVSHPVAVDPDETLKEHALKHDWRVISLR
;
A
#
# COMPACT_ATOMS: atom_id res chain seq x y z
N MET A 1 -23.17 3.53 7.84
CA MET A 1 -22.00 2.63 8.08
C MET A 1 -20.81 3.46 8.50
N ARG A 2 -19.77 2.88 9.05
CA ARG A 2 -18.47 3.50 9.31
C ARG A 2 -17.42 2.82 8.42
N LEU A 3 -16.39 3.54 8.02
CA LEU A 3 -15.36 3.08 7.10
C LEU A 3 -13.97 3.36 7.67
N ALA A 4 -13.16 2.33 7.83
CA ALA A 4 -11.77 2.42 8.25
C ALA A 4 -10.84 2.06 7.10
N LEU A 5 -10.09 3.05 6.61
CA LEU A 5 -9.11 2.93 5.55
C LEU A 5 -7.72 2.86 6.17
N PHE A 6 -6.89 1.96 5.68
CA PHE A 6 -5.52 1.78 6.14
C PHE A 6 -4.57 1.80 4.95
N ASP A 7 -3.61 2.70 4.94
CA ASP A 7 -2.43 2.49 4.14
C ASP A 7 -1.65 1.28 4.68
N LEU A 8 -0.78 0.70 3.88
CA LEU A 8 -0.12 -0.55 4.20
C LEU A 8 1.34 -0.35 4.59
N ASP A 9 2.14 0.12 3.64
CA ASP A 9 3.59 0.19 3.75
C ASP A 9 3.99 1.32 4.70
N ASN A 10 4.89 1.04 5.65
CA ASN A 10 5.27 1.96 6.73
C ASN A 10 4.10 2.43 7.63
N THR A 11 2.88 1.96 7.38
CA THR A 11 1.69 2.22 8.21
C THR A 11 1.33 0.96 9.01
N LEU A 12 0.60 -0.02 8.43
CA LEU A 12 0.31 -1.30 9.10
C LEU A 12 1.54 -2.22 9.16
N LEU A 13 2.45 -2.10 8.22
CA LEU A 13 3.73 -2.80 8.22
C LEU A 13 4.82 -1.91 8.83
N ALA A 14 5.72 -2.48 9.61
CA ALA A 14 6.96 -1.84 10.06
C ALA A 14 8.04 -1.87 8.97
N GLY A 15 7.66 -1.57 7.73
CA GLY A 15 8.50 -1.60 6.54
C GLY A 15 7.67 -1.44 5.26
N ASP A 16 8.34 -1.52 4.12
CA ASP A 16 7.77 -1.33 2.78
C ASP A 16 7.76 -2.67 2.03
N SER A 17 6.56 -3.17 1.71
CA SER A 17 6.38 -4.49 1.10
C SER A 17 6.93 -4.56 -0.33
N ASP A 18 6.93 -3.46 -1.08
CA ASP A 18 7.46 -3.41 -2.44
C ASP A 18 9.00 -3.43 -2.42
N PHE A 19 9.60 -2.68 -1.49
CA PHE A 19 11.04 -2.74 -1.23
C PHE A 19 11.47 -4.15 -0.78
N GLU A 20 10.76 -4.75 0.17
CA GLU A 20 11.09 -6.09 0.69
C GLU A 20 10.91 -7.18 -0.38
N TRP A 21 9.93 -7.03 -1.30
CA TRP A 21 9.78 -7.93 -2.44
C TRP A 21 11.00 -7.87 -3.37
N ALA A 22 11.48 -6.67 -3.69
CA ALA A 22 12.69 -6.50 -4.48
C ALA A 22 13.93 -7.09 -3.78
N GLN A 23 14.10 -6.85 -2.47
CA GLN A 23 15.20 -7.45 -1.67
C GLN A 23 15.13 -8.98 -1.64
N PHE A 24 13.93 -9.54 -1.49
CA PHE A 24 13.73 -10.98 -1.54
C PHE A 24 14.12 -11.57 -2.89
N LEU A 25 13.78 -10.93 -4.00
CA LEU A 25 14.19 -11.37 -5.34
C LEU A 25 15.70 -11.20 -5.58
N ILE A 26 16.34 -10.20 -5.00
CA ILE A 26 17.80 -10.02 -5.00
C ILE A 26 18.47 -11.16 -4.22
N GLU A 27 17.97 -11.51 -3.03
CA GLU A 27 18.48 -12.63 -2.23
C GLU A 27 18.33 -13.99 -2.94
N LYS A 28 17.35 -14.11 -3.83
CA LYS A 28 17.16 -15.28 -4.71
C LYS A 28 18.00 -15.23 -5.99
N GLU A 29 18.85 -14.22 -6.15
CA GLU A 29 19.67 -14.02 -7.36
C GLU A 29 18.83 -13.87 -8.65
N VAL A 30 17.56 -13.43 -8.51
CA VAL A 30 16.62 -13.16 -9.62
C VAL A 30 16.83 -11.76 -10.17
N LEU A 31 17.17 -10.81 -9.29
CA LEU A 31 17.42 -9.41 -9.63
C LEU A 31 18.87 -9.04 -9.34
N ASP A 32 19.45 -8.19 -10.22
CA ASP A 32 20.76 -7.62 -10.01
C ASP A 32 20.76 -6.62 -8.87
N ARG A 33 21.56 -6.87 -7.83
CA ARG A 33 21.61 -6.08 -6.60
C ARG A 33 21.99 -4.62 -6.87
N GLU A 34 23.06 -4.38 -7.62
CA GLU A 34 23.58 -3.03 -7.83
C GLU A 34 22.57 -2.16 -8.59
N VAL A 35 21.96 -2.74 -9.62
CA VAL A 35 20.95 -2.06 -10.44
C VAL A 35 19.71 -1.73 -9.62
N TYR A 36 19.16 -2.72 -8.88
CA TYR A 36 17.88 -2.54 -8.18
C TYR A 36 18.02 -1.67 -6.92
N GLU A 37 19.09 -1.81 -6.14
CA GLU A 37 19.32 -0.96 -4.97
C GLU A 37 19.55 0.52 -5.35
N ALA A 38 20.29 0.77 -6.45
CA ALA A 38 20.50 2.14 -6.94
C ALA A 38 19.20 2.79 -7.42
N ARG A 39 18.37 2.06 -8.20
CA ARG A 39 17.08 2.56 -8.70
C ARG A 39 16.07 2.74 -7.58
N ASN A 40 15.93 1.79 -6.66
CA ASN A 40 15.04 1.89 -5.51
C ASN A 40 15.39 3.10 -4.63
N ARG A 41 16.68 3.36 -4.40
CA ARG A 41 17.12 4.56 -3.68
C ARG A 41 16.66 5.84 -4.36
N ASN A 42 16.82 5.95 -5.67
CA ASN A 42 16.40 7.12 -6.44
C ASN A 42 14.88 7.32 -6.37
N PHE A 43 14.10 6.26 -6.50
CA PHE A 43 12.64 6.31 -6.36
C PHE A 43 12.20 6.69 -4.95
N TYR A 44 12.86 6.17 -3.94
CA TYR A 44 12.58 6.53 -2.55
C TYR A 44 12.83 8.01 -2.26
N GLU A 45 13.96 8.57 -2.74
CA GLU A 45 14.23 10.01 -2.61
C GLU A 45 13.20 10.86 -3.37
N ALA A 46 12.81 10.45 -4.59
CA ALA A 46 11.76 11.12 -5.34
C ALA A 46 10.39 11.02 -4.63
N TYR A 47 10.07 9.87 -4.02
CA TYR A 47 8.85 9.69 -3.22
C TYR A 47 8.81 10.66 -2.04
N LYS A 48 9.90 10.75 -1.25
CA LYS A 48 10.02 11.69 -0.12
C LYS A 48 9.95 13.14 -0.54
N ALA A 49 10.57 13.48 -1.68
CA ALA A 49 10.52 14.83 -2.25
C ALA A 49 9.16 15.18 -2.87
N GLY A 50 8.23 14.22 -2.98
CA GLY A 50 6.95 14.43 -3.64
C GLY A 50 7.05 14.59 -5.16
N THR A 51 8.14 14.14 -5.78
CA THR A 51 8.43 14.27 -7.22
C THR A 51 8.42 12.94 -7.97
N LEU A 52 8.00 11.85 -7.32
CA LEU A 52 7.95 10.51 -7.91
C LEU A 52 7.05 10.48 -9.13
N ASP A 53 7.60 10.07 -10.29
CA ASP A 53 6.81 9.62 -11.43
C ASP A 53 6.33 8.19 -11.16
N ILE A 54 5.05 8.06 -10.84
CA ILE A 54 4.46 6.77 -10.48
C ILE A 54 4.47 5.78 -11.66
N HIS A 55 4.38 6.23 -12.91
CA HIS A 55 4.39 5.35 -14.07
C HIS A 55 5.79 4.80 -14.34
N GLU A 56 6.84 5.62 -14.20
CA GLU A 56 8.23 5.16 -14.29
C GLU A 56 8.55 4.15 -13.19
N PHE A 57 8.10 4.42 -11.97
CA PHE A 57 8.27 3.52 -10.82
C PHE A 57 7.58 2.18 -11.06
N LEU A 58 6.31 2.18 -11.46
CA LEU A 58 5.53 0.96 -11.72
C LEU A 58 6.08 0.16 -12.90
N ASP A 59 6.53 0.81 -13.98
CA ASP A 59 7.20 0.14 -15.09
C ASP A 59 8.44 -0.62 -14.61
N PHE A 60 9.20 -0.05 -13.68
CA PHE A 60 10.35 -0.72 -13.10
C PHE A 60 9.96 -1.88 -12.17
N GLN A 61 8.98 -1.68 -11.29
CA GLN A 61 8.58 -2.67 -10.28
C GLN A 61 7.76 -3.84 -10.84
N LEU A 62 6.97 -3.62 -11.89
CA LEU A 62 6.15 -4.69 -12.48
C LEU A 62 6.88 -5.54 -13.52
N LYS A 63 7.95 -5.04 -14.15
CA LYS A 63 8.73 -5.80 -15.14
C LYS A 63 9.23 -7.17 -14.64
N PRO A 64 9.72 -7.33 -13.42
CA PRO A 64 10.10 -8.65 -12.90
C PRO A 64 8.96 -9.66 -12.90
N LEU A 65 7.71 -9.22 -12.65
CA LEU A 65 6.56 -10.11 -12.66
C LEU A 65 6.33 -10.74 -14.05
N ALA A 66 6.50 -9.96 -15.12
CA ALA A 66 6.34 -10.45 -16.49
C ALA A 66 7.42 -11.44 -16.96
N ARG A 67 8.54 -11.55 -16.22
CA ARG A 67 9.66 -12.41 -16.61
C ARG A 67 9.56 -13.83 -16.08
N HIS A 68 8.58 -14.12 -15.22
CA HIS A 68 8.44 -15.39 -14.56
C HIS A 68 7.00 -15.89 -14.61
N PRO A 69 6.79 -17.21 -14.79
CA PRO A 69 5.43 -17.78 -14.77
C PRO A 69 4.72 -17.50 -13.44
N ARG A 70 3.41 -17.23 -13.50
CA ARG A 70 2.57 -16.96 -12.32
C ARG A 70 2.77 -17.98 -11.21
N LYS A 71 2.79 -19.28 -11.54
CA LYS A 71 3.02 -20.35 -10.58
C LYS A 71 4.34 -20.20 -9.80
N GLN A 72 5.40 -19.74 -10.46
CA GLN A 72 6.69 -19.50 -9.82
C GLN A 72 6.63 -18.30 -8.89
N LEU A 73 5.98 -17.23 -9.34
CA LEU A 73 5.76 -16.02 -8.53
C LEU A 73 4.94 -16.33 -7.27
N ASP A 74 3.88 -17.14 -7.38
CA ASP A 74 3.06 -17.55 -6.25
C ASP A 74 3.86 -18.36 -5.22
N LEU A 75 4.74 -19.27 -5.66
CA LEU A 75 5.64 -20.01 -4.77
C LEU A 75 6.63 -19.08 -4.04
N TRP A 76 7.22 -18.14 -4.76
CA TRP A 76 8.11 -17.15 -4.17
C TRP A 76 7.36 -16.22 -3.20
N HIS A 77 6.14 -15.85 -3.54
CA HIS A 77 5.34 -15.01 -2.68
C HIS A 77 5.01 -15.70 -1.34
N ALA A 78 4.71 -17.00 -1.35
CA ALA A 78 4.48 -17.74 -0.12
C ALA A 78 5.73 -17.73 0.81
N GLU A 79 6.93 -17.87 0.23
CA GLU A 79 8.20 -17.77 0.97
C GLU A 79 8.47 -16.33 1.45
N PHE A 80 8.19 -15.35 0.61
CA PHE A 80 8.31 -13.92 0.92
C PHE A 80 7.46 -13.54 2.13
N MET A 81 6.20 -13.98 2.18
CA MET A 81 5.33 -13.75 3.34
C MET A 81 5.99 -14.18 4.63
N GLN A 82 6.54 -15.41 4.66
CA GLN A 82 7.16 -15.97 5.87
C GLN A 82 8.44 -15.24 6.28
N LYS A 83 9.29 -14.92 5.31
CA LYS A 83 10.63 -14.39 5.58
C LYS A 83 10.67 -12.87 5.78
N LYS A 84 9.81 -12.13 5.07
CA LYS A 84 9.88 -10.68 4.99
C LYS A 84 8.68 -9.98 5.60
N ILE A 85 7.47 -10.49 5.39
CA ILE A 85 6.25 -9.77 5.78
C ILE A 85 5.84 -10.07 7.22
N LEU A 86 5.73 -11.34 7.60
CA LEU A 86 5.27 -11.68 8.97
C LEU A 86 6.13 -11.01 10.06
N PRO A 87 7.47 -10.92 9.93
CA PRO A 87 8.31 -10.25 10.94
C PRO A 87 8.03 -8.75 11.12
N ILE A 88 7.48 -8.07 10.11
CA ILE A 88 7.21 -6.63 10.14
C ILE A 88 5.74 -6.28 10.40
N ILE A 89 4.87 -7.27 10.65
CA ILE A 89 3.51 -7.06 11.17
C ILE A 89 3.58 -6.94 12.69
N THR A 90 3.28 -5.78 13.23
CA THR A 90 3.33 -5.53 14.67
C THR A 90 2.01 -5.93 15.36
N GLN A 91 2.06 -6.24 16.67
CA GLN A 91 0.85 -6.47 17.45
C GLN A 91 -0.02 -5.20 17.52
N LYS A 92 0.59 -4.02 17.62
CA LYS A 92 -0.14 -2.75 17.63
C LYS A 92 -0.94 -2.51 16.33
N ALA A 93 -0.42 -2.94 15.18
CA ALA A 93 -1.17 -2.87 13.92
C ALA A 93 -2.39 -3.80 13.95
N ARG A 94 -2.26 -5.02 14.48
CA ARG A 94 -3.40 -5.93 14.68
C ARG A 94 -4.42 -5.36 15.65
N ASP A 95 -3.98 -4.83 16.78
CA ASP A 95 -4.86 -4.20 17.79
C ASP A 95 -5.62 -2.99 17.19
N LEU A 96 -4.96 -2.19 16.34
CA LEU A 96 -5.61 -1.10 15.63
C LEU A 96 -6.71 -1.61 14.69
N ILE A 97 -6.42 -2.63 13.88
CA ILE A 97 -7.39 -3.25 12.96
C ILE A 97 -8.58 -3.80 13.74
N ASP A 98 -8.34 -4.47 14.88
CA ASP A 98 -9.36 -5.07 15.72
C ASP A 98 -10.24 -4.01 16.38
N SER A 99 -9.70 -2.83 16.70
CA SER A 99 -10.46 -1.70 17.21
C SER A 99 -11.55 -1.19 16.27
N HIS A 100 -11.44 -1.54 14.98
CA HIS A 100 -12.41 -1.27 13.91
C HIS A 100 -13.26 -2.50 13.52
N GLY A 101 -13.46 -3.44 14.45
CA GLY A 101 -14.15 -4.72 14.18
C GLY A 101 -15.55 -4.58 13.58
N ASP A 102 -16.29 -3.51 13.95
CA ASP A 102 -17.65 -3.24 13.47
C ASP A 102 -17.68 -2.35 12.20
N ASP A 103 -16.53 -1.90 11.73
CA ASP A 103 -16.41 -0.99 10.59
C ASP A 103 -16.13 -1.77 9.30
N ALA A 104 -16.48 -1.19 8.15
CA ALA A 104 -15.97 -1.69 6.88
C ALA A 104 -14.48 -1.32 6.79
N ARG A 105 -13.63 -2.34 6.86
CA ARG A 105 -12.17 -2.20 6.83
C ARG A 105 -11.65 -2.39 5.42
N VAL A 106 -10.79 -1.47 4.97
CA VAL A 106 -10.19 -1.49 3.62
C VAL A 106 -8.70 -1.15 3.71
N VAL A 107 -7.86 -1.98 3.15
CA VAL A 107 -6.47 -1.59 2.85
C VAL A 107 -6.48 -0.79 1.55
N ILE A 108 -5.82 0.38 1.55
CA ILE A 108 -5.65 1.20 0.36
C ILE A 108 -4.17 1.59 0.19
N THR A 109 -3.50 1.01 -0.78
CA THR A 109 -2.04 1.08 -0.95
C THR A 109 -1.62 1.40 -2.38
N ALA A 110 -0.48 2.07 -2.55
CA ALA A 110 0.13 2.30 -3.86
C ALA A 110 0.80 1.04 -4.43
N THR A 111 1.23 0.13 -3.56
CA THR A 111 1.87 -1.12 -3.94
C THR A 111 0.90 -2.04 -4.70
N ASN A 112 1.44 -2.82 -5.63
CA ASN A 112 0.65 -3.64 -6.51
C ASN A 112 -0.09 -4.79 -5.79
N ARG A 113 -1.27 -5.17 -6.34
CA ARG A 113 -2.14 -6.21 -5.76
C ARG A 113 -1.47 -7.58 -5.60
N PHE A 114 -0.56 -7.97 -6.51
CA PHE A 114 0.11 -9.26 -6.41
C PHE A 114 0.90 -9.36 -5.10
N VAL A 115 1.65 -8.31 -4.74
CA VAL A 115 2.40 -8.26 -3.48
C VAL A 115 1.47 -8.15 -2.28
N THR A 116 0.44 -7.29 -2.35
CA THR A 116 -0.32 -6.84 -1.17
C THR A 116 -1.54 -7.69 -0.82
N ALA A 117 -2.15 -8.42 -1.78
CA ALA A 117 -3.36 -9.18 -1.49
C ALA A 117 -3.18 -10.29 -0.43
N PRO A 118 -2.08 -11.08 -0.42
CA PRO A 118 -1.83 -12.03 0.67
C PRO A 118 -1.58 -11.33 2.01
N ILE A 119 -0.99 -10.14 2.00
CA ILE A 119 -0.73 -9.35 3.22
C ILE A 119 -2.04 -8.87 3.84
N ALA A 120 -2.94 -8.30 3.02
CA ALA A 120 -4.26 -7.87 3.50
C ALA A 120 -5.06 -9.03 4.11
N ARG A 121 -5.01 -10.23 3.48
CA ARG A 121 -5.63 -11.45 4.03
C ARG A 121 -5.01 -11.87 5.36
N GLU A 122 -3.68 -11.81 5.50
CA GLU A 122 -2.98 -12.12 6.75
C GLU A 122 -3.39 -11.17 7.88
N LEU A 123 -3.67 -9.91 7.55
CA LEU A 123 -4.18 -8.89 8.48
C LEU A 123 -5.69 -9.02 8.77
N GLY A 124 -6.39 -9.99 8.14
CA GLY A 124 -7.84 -10.18 8.31
C GLY A 124 -8.68 -9.09 7.66
N ILE A 125 -8.16 -8.40 6.63
CA ILE A 125 -8.88 -7.38 5.88
C ILE A 125 -9.17 -7.91 4.47
N GLU A 126 -10.45 -8.12 4.15
CA GLU A 126 -10.87 -8.68 2.86
C GLU A 126 -10.85 -7.64 1.74
N ASN A 127 -11.15 -6.37 2.07
CA ASN A 127 -11.22 -5.31 1.07
C ASN A 127 -9.84 -4.70 0.84
N LEU A 128 -9.40 -4.75 -0.42
CA LEU A 128 -8.11 -4.20 -0.84
C LEU A 128 -8.28 -3.33 -2.07
N ILE A 129 -7.81 -2.09 -1.97
CA ILE A 129 -7.64 -1.16 -3.08
C ILE A 129 -6.12 -1.00 -3.28
N ALA A 130 -5.59 -1.56 -4.36
CA ALA A 130 -4.18 -1.59 -4.68
C ALA A 130 -3.95 -1.13 -6.13
N THR A 131 -2.72 -0.85 -6.51
CA THR A 131 -2.39 -0.71 -7.93
C THR A 131 -2.53 -2.08 -8.60
N GLU A 132 -3.24 -2.13 -9.75
CA GLU A 132 -3.52 -3.38 -10.45
C GLU A 132 -2.42 -3.66 -11.48
N PRO A 133 -1.64 -4.75 -11.35
CA PRO A 133 -0.82 -5.22 -12.45
C PRO A 133 -1.71 -5.81 -13.54
N GLU A 134 -1.39 -5.51 -14.81
CA GLU A 134 -2.12 -6.07 -15.94
C GLU A 134 -1.78 -7.56 -16.11
N GLU A 135 -2.82 -8.36 -16.36
CA GLU A 135 -2.71 -9.81 -16.62
C GLU A 135 -3.31 -10.16 -17.98
N GLU A 136 -2.63 -11.02 -18.73
CA GLU A 136 -3.12 -11.63 -19.96
C GLU A 136 -2.91 -13.15 -19.88
N GLY A 137 -3.98 -13.92 -20.10
CA GLY A 137 -3.91 -15.40 -20.02
C GLY A 137 -3.49 -15.95 -18.66
N GLY A 138 -3.64 -15.19 -17.57
CA GLY A 138 -3.24 -15.57 -16.22
C GLY A 138 -1.80 -15.25 -15.87
N GLU A 139 -1.05 -14.59 -16.77
CA GLU A 139 0.34 -14.17 -16.59
C GLU A 139 0.42 -12.64 -16.57
N PHE A 140 1.38 -12.07 -15.81
CA PHE A 140 1.59 -10.64 -15.76
C PHE A 140 2.26 -10.12 -17.04
N THR A 141 1.79 -8.96 -17.53
CA THR A 141 2.39 -8.31 -18.70
C THR A 141 3.53 -7.34 -18.36
N GLY A 142 3.70 -7.00 -17.08
CA GLY A 142 4.64 -6.00 -16.59
C GLY A 142 4.13 -4.56 -16.73
N ARG A 143 2.87 -4.38 -17.11
CA ARG A 143 2.20 -3.08 -17.19
C ARG A 143 1.21 -2.89 -16.04
N VAL A 144 0.84 -1.65 -15.78
CA VAL A 144 -0.24 -1.30 -14.85
C VAL A 144 -1.58 -1.29 -15.60
N LEU A 145 -2.63 -1.78 -14.95
CA LEU A 145 -4.01 -1.70 -15.44
C LEU A 145 -4.73 -0.53 -14.77
N GLY A 146 -5.19 0.42 -15.59
CA GLY A 146 -5.98 1.56 -15.10
C GLY A 146 -5.18 2.59 -14.29
N VAL A 147 -5.84 3.27 -13.36
CA VAL A 147 -5.26 4.33 -12.54
C VAL A 147 -4.48 3.73 -11.38
N PRO A 148 -3.19 4.09 -11.18
CA PRO A 148 -2.45 3.69 -9.98
C PRO A 148 -3.09 4.22 -8.69
N SER A 149 -3.03 3.41 -7.62
CA SER A 149 -3.54 3.79 -6.28
C SER A 149 -2.52 4.69 -5.54
N PHE A 150 -2.21 5.85 -6.13
CA PHE A 150 -1.22 6.79 -5.62
C PHE A 150 -1.78 8.21 -5.62
N ARG A 151 -1.61 8.97 -4.54
CA ARG A 151 -2.10 10.34 -4.36
C ARG A 151 -3.61 10.46 -4.67
N GLU A 152 -3.99 11.31 -5.64
CA GLU A 152 -5.36 11.48 -6.11
C GLU A 152 -5.95 10.16 -6.62
N GLY A 153 -5.12 9.27 -7.16
CA GLY A 153 -5.54 7.94 -7.60
C GLY A 153 -6.10 7.08 -6.47
N LYS A 154 -5.65 7.24 -5.21
CA LYS A 154 -6.30 6.58 -4.06
C LYS A 154 -7.74 7.05 -3.90
N VAL A 155 -8.00 8.34 -4.07
CA VAL A 155 -9.35 8.92 -3.99
C VAL A 155 -10.25 8.36 -5.10
N ASP A 156 -9.77 8.36 -6.34
CA ASP A 156 -10.55 7.88 -7.48
C ASP A 156 -10.86 6.39 -7.37
N ARG A 157 -9.89 5.59 -6.94
CA ARG A 157 -10.08 4.15 -6.73
C ARG A 157 -11.00 3.85 -5.56
N LEU A 158 -10.93 4.64 -4.46
CA LEU A 158 -11.89 4.51 -3.37
C LEU A 158 -13.32 4.80 -3.83
N LYS A 159 -13.52 5.86 -4.62
CA LYS A 159 -14.84 6.18 -5.18
C LYS A 159 -15.36 5.06 -6.08
N SER A 160 -14.50 4.49 -6.93
CA SER A 160 -14.87 3.35 -7.80
C SER A 160 -15.25 2.13 -6.96
N TRP A 161 -14.43 1.78 -5.96
CA TRP A 161 -14.72 0.67 -5.05
C TRP A 161 -16.05 0.86 -4.30
N MET A 162 -16.31 2.08 -3.80
CA MET A 162 -17.59 2.39 -3.14
C MET A 162 -18.77 2.22 -4.10
N ALA A 163 -18.66 2.71 -5.34
CA ALA A 163 -19.71 2.56 -6.35
C ALA A 163 -20.00 1.09 -6.68
N GLU A 164 -18.96 0.27 -6.82
CA GLU A 164 -19.07 -1.19 -7.06
C GLU A 164 -19.78 -1.91 -5.91
N HIS A 165 -19.63 -1.41 -4.67
CA HIS A 165 -20.28 -1.98 -3.48
C HIS A 165 -21.61 -1.30 -3.12
N GLY A 166 -22.12 -0.39 -3.97
CA GLY A 166 -23.38 0.33 -3.73
C GLY A 166 -23.31 1.27 -2.52
N ILE A 167 -22.13 1.76 -2.17
CA ILE A 167 -21.90 2.65 -1.04
C ILE A 167 -21.86 4.10 -1.55
N GLU A 168 -22.78 4.93 -1.09
CA GLU A 168 -22.73 6.38 -1.33
C GLU A 168 -21.94 7.07 -0.23
N TRP A 169 -21.05 8.00 -0.58
CA TRP A 169 -20.23 8.75 0.39
C TRP A 169 -21.10 9.44 1.45
N ALA A 170 -22.23 10.02 1.04
CA ALA A 170 -23.16 10.66 1.97
C ALA A 170 -23.82 9.70 2.99
N SER A 171 -23.78 8.38 2.74
CA SER A 171 -24.31 7.37 3.67
C SER A 171 -23.29 6.93 4.73
N VAL A 172 -22.01 7.27 4.55
CA VAL A 172 -20.95 6.95 5.49
C VAL A 172 -20.93 7.99 6.61
N ARG A 173 -21.14 7.55 7.86
CA ARG A 173 -21.23 8.45 9.02
C ARG A 173 -19.88 8.97 9.45
N GLU A 174 -18.88 8.09 9.46
CA GLU A 174 -17.53 8.37 9.91
C GLU A 174 -16.54 7.60 9.05
N THR A 175 -15.43 8.25 8.75
CA THR A 175 -14.35 7.69 7.95
C THR A 175 -13.03 7.93 8.66
N TRP A 176 -12.24 6.88 8.83
CA TRP A 176 -10.86 6.96 9.29
C TRP A 176 -9.92 6.67 8.14
N PHE A 177 -8.80 7.36 8.11
CA PHE A 177 -7.68 6.97 7.24
C PHE A 177 -6.37 7.10 7.99
N TYR A 178 -5.64 6.00 8.04
CA TYR A 178 -4.35 5.83 8.70
C TYR A 178 -3.26 5.79 7.64
N SER A 179 -2.26 6.69 7.72
CA SER A 179 -1.15 6.75 6.79
C SER A 179 0.09 7.39 7.41
N ASP A 180 1.28 7.01 6.91
CA ASP A 180 2.60 7.55 7.29
C ASP A 180 3.07 8.68 6.38
N SER A 181 2.47 8.86 5.19
CA SER A 181 3.02 9.65 4.09
C SER A 181 2.20 10.88 3.71
N LEU A 182 2.89 12.01 3.48
CA LEU A 182 2.28 13.22 2.91
C LEU A 182 1.67 12.98 1.51
N ASN A 183 2.13 11.98 0.77
CA ASN A 183 1.55 11.62 -0.52
C ASN A 183 0.07 11.21 -0.42
N ASP A 184 -0.40 10.85 0.76
CA ASP A 184 -1.79 10.48 1.05
C ASP A 184 -2.67 11.65 1.47
N LEU A 185 -2.12 12.87 1.50
CA LEU A 185 -2.85 14.08 1.86
C LEU A 185 -4.17 14.28 1.10
N PRO A 186 -4.27 13.98 -0.22
CA PRO A 186 -5.54 14.09 -0.93
C PRO A 186 -6.66 13.27 -0.30
N LEU A 187 -6.37 12.04 0.14
CA LEU A 187 -7.36 11.18 0.79
C LEU A 187 -7.54 11.53 2.28
N MET A 188 -6.45 11.85 3.00
CA MET A 188 -6.51 12.27 4.41
C MET A 188 -7.38 13.50 4.61
N SER A 189 -7.38 14.43 3.64
CA SER A 189 -8.19 15.65 3.69
C SER A 189 -9.68 15.42 3.45
N LEU A 190 -10.09 14.26 2.97
CA LEU A 190 -11.50 13.93 2.68
C LEU A 190 -12.19 13.17 3.81
N VAL A 191 -11.43 12.49 4.66
CA VAL A 191 -11.97 11.67 5.73
C VAL A 191 -12.31 12.52 6.97
N SER A 192 -13.24 12.03 7.81
CA SER A 192 -13.59 12.73 9.04
C SER A 192 -12.54 12.58 10.14
N HIS A 193 -11.74 11.51 10.11
CA HIS A 193 -10.71 11.21 11.09
C HIS A 193 -9.38 10.83 10.41
N PRO A 194 -8.60 11.81 9.92
CA PRO A 194 -7.23 11.54 9.46
C PRO A 194 -6.32 11.24 10.64
N VAL A 195 -5.53 10.18 10.53
CA VAL A 195 -4.58 9.74 11.56
C VAL A 195 -3.21 9.51 10.94
N ALA A 196 -2.23 10.27 11.38
CA ALA A 196 -0.84 10.11 10.97
C ALA A 196 -0.18 9.00 11.80
N VAL A 197 0.34 7.97 11.16
CA VAL A 197 0.94 6.79 11.79
C VAL A 197 2.43 6.78 11.51
N ASP A 198 3.27 6.88 12.55
CA ASP A 198 4.74 6.94 12.40
C ASP A 198 5.19 7.84 11.22
N PRO A 199 4.60 9.06 11.07
CA PRO A 199 4.65 9.84 9.85
C PRO A 199 6.06 10.32 9.51
N ASP A 200 6.30 10.53 8.22
CA ASP A 200 7.41 11.35 7.78
C ASP A 200 7.33 12.76 8.39
N GLU A 201 8.47 13.50 8.44
CA GLU A 201 8.52 14.78 9.13
C GLU A 201 7.53 15.80 8.53
N THR A 202 7.30 15.75 7.21
CA THR A 202 6.41 16.67 6.50
C THR A 202 4.94 16.41 6.83
N LEU A 203 4.51 15.14 6.85
CA LEU A 203 3.16 14.78 7.29
C LEU A 203 2.97 15.08 8.78
N LYS A 204 3.99 14.85 9.60
CA LYS A 204 3.94 15.15 11.03
C LYS A 204 3.71 16.63 11.30
N GLU A 205 4.47 17.51 10.65
CA GLU A 205 4.27 18.94 10.73
C GLU A 205 2.86 19.36 10.27
N HIS A 206 2.39 18.77 9.16
CA HIS A 206 1.04 19.02 8.65
C HIS A 206 -0.03 18.57 9.66
N ALA A 207 0.09 17.35 10.20
CA ALA A 207 -0.85 16.79 11.17
C ALA A 207 -0.96 17.66 12.43
N LEU A 208 0.18 18.09 12.99
CA LEU A 208 0.21 18.95 14.17
C LEU A 208 -0.42 20.33 13.89
N LYS A 209 -0.20 20.89 12.71
CA LYS A 209 -0.79 22.18 12.31
C LYS A 209 -2.32 22.13 12.16
N HIS A 210 -2.87 20.96 11.83
CA HIS A 210 -4.30 20.79 11.59
C HIS A 210 -5.01 20.00 12.70
N ASP A 211 -4.36 19.83 13.87
CA ASP A 211 -4.87 19.07 15.02
C ASP A 211 -5.25 17.62 14.68
N TRP A 212 -4.55 17.01 13.72
CA TRP A 212 -4.73 15.60 13.38
C TRP A 212 -4.03 14.72 14.42
N ARG A 213 -4.63 13.58 14.69
CA ARG A 213 -4.05 12.59 15.60
C ARG A 213 -2.77 12.00 15.01
N VAL A 214 -1.73 11.91 15.83
CA VAL A 214 -0.47 11.23 15.51
C VAL A 214 -0.32 10.05 16.47
N ILE A 215 -0.05 8.86 15.93
CA ILE A 215 0.14 7.63 16.70
C ILE A 215 1.40 6.90 16.23
N SER A 216 1.84 5.91 17.01
CA SER A 216 2.90 4.98 16.61
C SER A 216 2.44 3.54 16.76
N LEU A 217 2.70 2.75 15.72
CA LEU A 217 2.51 1.30 15.68
C LEU A 217 3.84 0.53 15.77
N ARG A 218 4.94 1.24 16.13
CA ARG A 218 6.29 0.69 16.34
C ARG A 218 6.54 0.38 17.81
#